data_48fda5e983f5b32067beb087b402dfcd
#
_entry.id   48fda5e983f5b32067beb087b402dfcd
#
_cell.length_a   1.000
_cell.length_b   1.000
_cell.length_c   1.000
_cell.angle_alpha   90.00
_cell.angle_beta   90.00
_cell.angle_gamma   90.00
#
_symmetry.space_group_name_H-M   'P 1'
#
loop_
_entity.id
_entity.type
_entity.pdbx_description
1 polymer ?
#
loop_
_entity_poly.entity_id
_entity_poly.type
_entity_poly.pdbx_seq_one_letter_code
_entity_poly.pdbx_strand_id
1 'polypeptide(L)'
;MIYHTLQYVLPWAEAGILDVDANNDVVKALGKDTFAPGALNMAKKGSKIAAVPVDGWTQMVVYRKDLFENADLAPPTSYANIVAAVEKLSKQNGMFGFVAATKTDENFMSQVLEHVLLANGVNIVKKGGIKKQGKKLKEALEFYKVIAKASPPGELYWKQSRALYFAGKTPMIIWSPFIMDELAGLRDSAPPTINSDPTSPELASKTGFITNFSGPSNKKGAAWADVRYFGITADADTDEAKQFIMYSMDEGYTSTLSIAPEGKFPVRRGNSSDPEAFTKAWSKLPVGVDRKAPLSDLYDPDVINNIVAGLDTANRWGVKEGELSRASKVIKSQFINRITRLYIDDQIDVDEAVDMINKSLAKFK
;
A
#
# COMPACT_ATOMS: atom_id res chain seq x y z
N MET A 1 0.87 -26.30 6.23
CA MET A 1 0.28 -25.11 5.54
C MET A 1 0.59 -23.85 6.31
N ILE A 2 0.79 -22.71 5.64
CA ILE A 2 1.08 -21.41 6.24
C ILE A 2 0.13 -20.32 5.71
N TYR A 3 -0.02 -19.23 6.48
CA TYR A 3 -0.66 -17.98 6.07
C TYR A 3 0.29 -16.82 6.41
N HIS A 4 0.89 -16.21 5.40
CA HIS A 4 1.94 -15.21 5.63
C HIS A 4 2.06 -14.18 4.50
N THR A 5 2.85 -13.13 4.75
CA THR A 5 3.10 -12.04 3.81
C THR A 5 4.17 -12.39 2.77
N LEU A 6 4.20 -11.61 1.70
CA LEU A 6 5.08 -11.78 0.55
C LEU A 6 6.56 -11.98 0.91
N GLN A 7 7.06 -11.23 1.87
CA GLN A 7 8.48 -11.25 2.28
C GLN A 7 8.95 -12.58 2.90
N TYR A 8 8.02 -13.48 3.20
CA TYR A 8 8.32 -14.85 3.67
C TYR A 8 8.04 -15.90 2.61
N VAL A 9 6.91 -15.78 1.88
CA VAL A 9 6.50 -16.86 0.98
C VAL A 9 7.44 -17.06 -0.20
N LEU A 10 7.98 -16.01 -0.81
CA LEU A 10 8.93 -16.19 -1.91
C LEU A 10 10.28 -16.78 -1.45
N PRO A 11 10.92 -16.28 -0.36
CA PRO A 11 12.11 -16.93 0.19
C PRO A 11 11.90 -18.39 0.58
N TRP A 12 10.73 -18.73 1.14
CA TRP A 12 10.41 -20.12 1.48
C TRP A 12 10.17 -20.98 0.25
N ALA A 13 9.60 -20.44 -0.80
CA ALA A 13 9.51 -21.13 -2.09
C ALA A 13 10.89 -21.36 -2.71
N GLU A 14 11.79 -20.37 -2.63
CA GLU A 14 13.17 -20.49 -3.10
C GLU A 14 13.95 -21.58 -2.33
N ALA A 15 13.74 -21.66 -1.02
CA ALA A 15 14.34 -22.66 -0.14
C ALA A 15 13.71 -24.06 -0.26
N GLY A 16 12.68 -24.25 -1.07
CA GLY A 16 11.99 -25.54 -1.21
C GLY A 16 11.09 -25.91 -0.02
N ILE A 17 10.79 -24.95 0.88
CA ILE A 17 9.88 -25.16 2.01
C ILE A 17 8.42 -25.21 1.53
N LEU A 18 8.09 -24.47 0.47
CA LEU A 18 6.75 -24.49 -0.13
C LEU A 18 6.70 -25.44 -1.33
N ASP A 19 5.61 -26.22 -1.41
CA ASP A 19 5.24 -26.97 -2.60
C ASP A 19 4.65 -26.01 -3.65
N VAL A 20 5.53 -25.50 -4.52
CA VAL A 20 5.16 -24.54 -5.55
C VAL A 20 4.19 -25.13 -6.58
N ASP A 21 4.27 -26.44 -6.85
CA ASP A 21 3.39 -27.11 -7.80
C ASP A 21 1.97 -27.20 -7.24
N ALA A 22 1.83 -27.67 -6.01
CA ALA A 22 0.53 -27.73 -5.34
C ALA A 22 -0.14 -26.36 -5.23
N ASN A 23 0.60 -25.32 -4.83
CA ASN A 23 0.07 -23.95 -4.75
C ASN A 23 -0.38 -23.43 -6.11
N ASN A 24 0.41 -23.66 -7.16
CA ASN A 24 0.07 -23.21 -8.52
C ASN A 24 -1.15 -23.96 -9.08
N ASP A 25 -1.34 -25.25 -8.74
CA ASP A 25 -2.48 -26.03 -9.13
C ASP A 25 -3.77 -25.54 -8.47
N VAL A 26 -3.73 -25.13 -7.21
CA VAL A 26 -4.86 -24.47 -6.53
C VAL A 26 -5.26 -23.18 -7.26
N VAL A 27 -4.30 -22.32 -7.61
CA VAL A 27 -4.60 -21.08 -8.35
C VAL A 27 -5.21 -21.36 -9.72
N LYS A 28 -4.76 -22.39 -10.43
CA LYS A 28 -5.35 -22.81 -11.69
C LYS A 28 -6.79 -23.32 -11.52
N ALA A 29 -7.02 -24.16 -10.49
CA ALA A 29 -8.34 -24.72 -10.22
C ALA A 29 -9.36 -23.65 -9.81
N LEU A 30 -8.94 -22.61 -9.07
CA LEU A 30 -9.77 -21.46 -8.70
C LEU A 30 -10.04 -20.50 -9.87
N GLY A 31 -9.34 -20.64 -11.00
CA GLY A 31 -9.43 -19.72 -12.13
C GLY A 31 -8.47 -18.53 -11.95
N LYS A 32 -7.31 -18.60 -12.59
CA LYS A 32 -6.24 -17.59 -12.47
C LYS A 32 -6.68 -16.17 -12.84
N ASP A 33 -7.58 -16.04 -13.79
CA ASP A 33 -8.17 -14.80 -14.30
C ASP A 33 -9.14 -14.14 -13.31
N THR A 34 -9.58 -14.86 -12.29
CA THR A 34 -10.42 -14.31 -11.21
C THR A 34 -9.63 -13.52 -10.15
N PHE A 35 -8.30 -13.61 -10.17
CA PHE A 35 -7.42 -12.93 -9.22
C PHE A 35 -6.90 -11.59 -9.75
N ALA A 36 -6.65 -10.66 -8.84
CA ALA A 36 -5.93 -9.42 -9.13
C ALA A 36 -4.54 -9.72 -9.73
N PRO A 37 -4.23 -9.23 -10.95
CA PRO A 37 -2.98 -9.57 -11.64
C PRO A 37 -1.73 -9.17 -10.87
N GLY A 38 -1.74 -8.03 -10.16
CA GLY A 38 -0.62 -7.58 -9.33
C GLY A 38 -0.35 -8.53 -8.18
N ALA A 39 -1.38 -9.01 -7.48
CA ALA A 39 -1.24 -9.97 -6.37
C ALA A 39 -0.64 -11.30 -6.84
N LEU A 40 -1.10 -11.82 -7.99
CA LEU A 40 -0.52 -13.02 -8.60
C LEU A 40 0.94 -12.81 -9.03
N ASN A 41 1.21 -11.67 -9.68
CA ASN A 41 2.55 -11.36 -10.16
C ASN A 41 3.57 -11.26 -9.01
N MET A 42 3.14 -10.78 -7.84
CA MET A 42 3.99 -10.71 -6.65
C MET A 42 4.36 -12.10 -6.07
N ALA A 43 3.55 -13.14 -6.30
CA ALA A 43 3.84 -14.50 -5.84
C ALA A 43 4.48 -15.40 -6.91
N LYS A 44 4.95 -14.85 -8.04
CA LYS A 44 5.57 -15.65 -9.11
C LYS A 44 6.96 -16.17 -8.72
N LYS A 45 7.17 -17.47 -8.98
CA LYS A 45 8.48 -18.13 -9.06
C LYS A 45 8.62 -18.77 -10.45
N GLY A 46 9.36 -18.11 -11.34
CA GLY A 46 9.40 -18.50 -12.76
C GLY A 46 8.01 -18.34 -13.42
N SER A 47 7.50 -19.42 -14.01
CA SER A 47 6.16 -19.46 -14.64
C SER A 47 5.03 -19.86 -13.68
N LYS A 48 5.36 -20.28 -12.46
CA LYS A 48 4.40 -20.82 -11.46
C LYS A 48 4.10 -19.76 -10.39
N ILE A 49 2.97 -19.93 -9.70
CA ILE A 49 2.58 -19.17 -8.53
C ILE A 49 3.02 -19.92 -7.29
N ALA A 50 3.90 -19.32 -6.48
CA ALA A 50 4.54 -19.97 -5.35
C ALA A 50 3.66 -20.13 -4.11
N ALA A 51 2.62 -19.29 -3.98
CA ALA A 51 1.65 -19.33 -2.89
C ALA A 51 0.34 -18.68 -3.37
N VAL A 52 -0.79 -19.06 -2.80
CA VAL A 52 -2.12 -18.61 -3.20
C VAL A 52 -2.42 -17.25 -2.55
N PRO A 53 -2.59 -16.16 -3.32
CA PRO A 53 -2.95 -14.87 -2.74
C PRO A 53 -4.36 -14.95 -2.10
N VAL A 54 -4.49 -14.43 -0.89
CA VAL A 54 -5.74 -14.52 -0.10
C VAL A 54 -6.41 -13.17 0.02
N ASP A 55 -5.74 -12.23 0.64
CA ASP A 55 -6.20 -10.87 0.87
C ASP A 55 -5.02 -9.90 0.81
N GLY A 56 -5.33 -8.62 0.75
CA GLY A 56 -4.31 -7.60 0.78
C GLY A 56 -4.92 -6.22 0.93
N TRP A 57 -4.05 -5.23 1.08
CA TRP A 57 -4.43 -3.83 1.08
C TRP A 57 -3.40 -3.01 0.32
N THR A 58 -3.85 -1.89 -0.22
CA THR A 58 -3.01 -0.93 -0.94
C THR A 58 -2.74 0.29 -0.06
N GLN A 59 -1.51 0.81 -0.11
CA GLN A 59 -1.23 2.12 0.45
C GLN A 59 -1.83 3.20 -0.46
N MET A 60 -2.38 4.25 0.13
CA MET A 60 -3.16 5.26 -0.58
C MET A 60 -2.71 6.67 -0.23
N VAL A 61 -2.77 7.59 -1.19
CA VAL A 61 -2.89 9.01 -0.90
C VAL A 61 -4.34 9.24 -0.48
N VAL A 62 -4.52 9.62 0.77
CA VAL A 62 -5.82 9.98 1.37
C VAL A 62 -5.93 11.48 1.31
N TYR A 63 -6.97 12.04 0.68
CA TYR A 63 -7.08 13.46 0.45
C TYR A 63 -8.49 14.02 0.64
N ARG A 64 -8.60 15.30 0.98
CA ARG A 64 -9.84 16.04 1.15
C ARG A 64 -10.38 16.48 -0.21
N LYS A 65 -11.35 15.73 -0.76
CA LYS A 65 -12.02 16.03 -2.05
C LYS A 65 -12.59 17.45 -2.06
N ASP A 66 -13.30 17.81 -1.01
CA ASP A 66 -13.92 19.13 -0.88
C ASP A 66 -12.92 20.29 -0.94
N LEU A 67 -11.74 20.15 -0.35
CA LEU A 67 -10.71 21.18 -0.43
C LEU A 67 -10.09 21.25 -1.83
N PHE A 68 -9.94 20.12 -2.51
CA PHE A 68 -9.45 20.08 -3.88
C PHE A 68 -10.44 20.70 -4.85
N GLU A 69 -11.72 20.36 -4.74
CA GLU A 69 -12.81 20.94 -5.54
C GLU A 69 -12.93 22.46 -5.34
N ASN A 70 -12.96 22.92 -4.08
CA ASN A 70 -13.02 24.36 -3.75
C ASN A 70 -11.81 25.16 -4.25
N ALA A 71 -10.67 24.49 -4.42
CA ALA A 71 -9.44 25.11 -4.90
C ALA A 71 -9.20 24.88 -6.40
N ASP A 72 -10.12 24.27 -7.13
CA ASP A 72 -9.96 23.89 -8.55
C ASP A 72 -8.65 23.12 -8.81
N LEU A 73 -8.42 22.08 -8.00
CA LEU A 73 -7.25 21.22 -8.07
C LEU A 73 -7.61 19.85 -8.62
N ALA A 74 -6.79 19.34 -9.52
CA ALA A 74 -6.89 17.95 -9.98
C ALA A 74 -6.57 16.97 -8.83
N PRO A 75 -7.20 15.77 -8.79
CA PRO A 75 -6.88 14.74 -7.81
C PRO A 75 -5.37 14.42 -7.75
N PRO A 76 -4.82 14.01 -6.59
CA PRO A 76 -3.38 13.85 -6.35
C PRO A 76 -2.81 12.56 -7.01
N THR A 77 -3.01 12.39 -8.31
CA THR A 77 -2.60 11.23 -9.11
C THR A 77 -1.17 11.31 -9.64
N SER A 78 -0.45 12.38 -9.32
CA SER A 78 0.94 12.56 -9.71
C SER A 78 1.69 13.44 -8.70
N TYR A 79 3.03 13.37 -8.71
CA TYR A 79 3.88 14.30 -7.96
C TYR A 79 3.51 15.76 -8.24
N ALA A 80 3.29 16.11 -9.51
CA ALA A 80 2.94 17.46 -9.90
C ALA A 80 1.63 17.92 -9.26
N ASN A 81 0.59 17.08 -9.28
CA ASN A 81 -0.70 17.41 -8.67
C ASN A 81 -0.60 17.52 -7.13
N ILE A 82 0.20 16.64 -6.49
CA ILE A 82 0.44 16.70 -5.05
C ILE A 82 1.17 18.01 -4.70
N VAL A 83 2.22 18.37 -5.45
CA VAL A 83 2.97 19.63 -5.24
C VAL A 83 2.08 20.85 -5.42
N ALA A 84 1.28 20.90 -6.50
CA ALA A 84 0.33 21.99 -6.74
C ALA A 84 -0.68 22.14 -5.58
N ALA A 85 -1.16 21.02 -5.03
CA ALA A 85 -2.05 21.04 -3.87
C ALA A 85 -1.32 21.52 -2.60
N VAL A 86 -0.09 21.08 -2.36
CA VAL A 86 0.76 21.57 -1.28
C VAL A 86 0.93 23.07 -1.36
N GLU A 87 1.29 23.60 -2.51
CA GLU A 87 1.51 25.05 -2.73
C GLU A 87 0.24 25.88 -2.49
N LYS A 88 -0.91 25.39 -2.98
CA LYS A 88 -2.18 26.12 -2.92
C LYS A 88 -2.87 26.01 -1.57
N LEU A 89 -2.79 24.87 -0.89
CA LEU A 89 -3.52 24.60 0.34
C LEU A 89 -2.69 24.81 1.63
N SER A 90 -1.35 24.80 1.53
CA SER A 90 -0.50 25.12 2.68
C SER A 90 -0.80 26.51 3.23
N LYS A 91 -0.83 26.61 4.55
CA LYS A 91 -1.08 27.88 5.29
C LYS A 91 -2.52 28.42 5.19
N GLN A 92 -3.39 27.83 4.40
CA GLN A 92 -4.80 28.19 4.46
C GLN A 92 -5.37 27.75 5.81
N ASN A 93 -5.94 28.67 6.56
CA ASN A 93 -6.52 28.42 7.88
C ASN A 93 -5.57 27.68 8.87
N GLY A 94 -4.26 27.87 8.75
CA GLY A 94 -3.25 27.23 9.58
C GLY A 94 -3.02 25.75 9.26
N MET A 95 -3.42 25.27 8.06
CA MET A 95 -3.18 23.90 7.62
C MET A 95 -1.72 23.68 7.19
N PHE A 96 -1.26 22.45 7.39
CA PHE A 96 -0.08 21.90 6.73
C PHE A 96 -0.47 21.39 5.34
N GLY A 97 0.38 21.54 4.33
CA GLY A 97 0.06 21.09 2.97
C GLY A 97 0.07 19.57 2.80
N PHE A 98 0.79 18.88 3.67
CA PHE A 98 0.92 17.43 3.72
C PHE A 98 1.33 16.98 5.13
N VAL A 99 1.17 15.69 5.46
CA VAL A 99 1.87 15.07 6.60
C VAL A 99 2.60 13.82 6.12
N ALA A 100 3.90 13.99 5.85
CA ALA A 100 4.78 12.93 5.38
C ALA A 100 5.31 12.08 6.54
N ALA A 101 5.70 10.83 6.26
CA ALA A 101 6.41 9.97 7.19
C ALA A 101 7.87 10.43 7.32
N THR A 102 8.31 10.81 8.52
CA THR A 102 9.67 11.31 8.76
C THR A 102 10.38 10.63 9.93
N LYS A 103 9.72 9.73 10.66
CA LYS A 103 10.31 8.92 11.71
C LYS A 103 11.07 7.74 11.12
N THR A 104 12.40 7.79 11.20
CA THR A 104 13.30 6.92 10.41
C THR A 104 13.37 5.47 10.86
N ASP A 105 13.05 5.18 12.12
CA ASP A 105 13.07 3.86 12.74
C ASP A 105 11.71 3.13 12.68
N GLU A 106 10.73 3.73 11.99
CA GLU A 106 9.41 3.16 11.79
C GLU A 106 9.27 2.50 10.40
N ASN A 107 8.63 1.35 10.36
CA ASN A 107 8.30 0.66 9.11
C ASN A 107 7.41 1.52 8.20
N PHE A 108 6.60 2.38 8.80
CA PHE A 108 5.72 3.29 8.06
C PHE A 108 6.50 4.18 7.09
N MET A 109 7.63 4.78 7.52
CA MET A 109 8.45 5.58 6.60
C MET A 109 9.04 4.73 5.47
N SER A 110 9.45 3.49 5.76
CA SER A 110 9.96 2.58 4.72
C SER A 110 8.89 2.23 3.68
N GLN A 111 7.65 1.99 4.11
CA GLN A 111 6.53 1.69 3.22
C GLN A 111 6.16 2.90 2.34
N VAL A 112 6.08 4.09 2.94
CA VAL A 112 5.78 5.34 2.22
C VAL A 112 6.88 5.67 1.22
N LEU A 113 8.15 5.56 1.61
CA LEU A 113 9.29 5.77 0.70
C LEU A 113 9.29 4.76 -0.44
N GLU A 114 9.09 3.46 -0.16
CA GLU A 114 9.03 2.45 -1.22
C GLU A 114 7.93 2.80 -2.25
N HIS A 115 6.73 3.18 -1.80
CA HIS A 115 5.64 3.57 -2.69
C HIS A 115 5.99 4.81 -3.52
N VAL A 116 6.46 5.87 -2.87
CA VAL A 116 6.89 7.11 -3.55
C VAL A 116 7.97 6.79 -4.58
N LEU A 117 9.01 6.06 -4.21
CA LEU A 117 10.11 5.75 -5.12
C LEU A 117 9.66 4.87 -6.31
N LEU A 118 8.80 3.87 -6.06
CA LEU A 118 8.20 3.05 -7.13
C LEU A 118 7.34 3.90 -8.07
N ALA A 119 6.59 4.88 -7.56
CA ALA A 119 5.78 5.81 -8.35
C ALA A 119 6.61 6.58 -9.38
N ASN A 120 7.89 6.84 -9.09
CA ASN A 120 8.85 7.43 -10.05
C ASN A 120 9.70 6.38 -10.81
N GLY A 121 9.40 5.09 -10.65
CA GLY A 121 10.11 4.00 -11.32
C GLY A 121 11.51 3.72 -10.77
N VAL A 122 11.76 4.05 -9.49
CA VAL A 122 12.96 3.65 -8.76
C VAL A 122 12.85 2.19 -8.37
N ASN A 123 13.85 1.39 -8.75
CA ASN A 123 14.01 0.03 -8.28
C ASN A 123 15.45 -0.16 -7.78
N ILE A 124 15.59 -0.60 -6.54
CA ILE A 124 16.88 -0.73 -5.86
C ILE A 124 17.67 -1.99 -6.26
N VAL A 125 17.00 -2.96 -6.89
CA VAL A 125 17.60 -4.21 -7.34
C VAL A 125 17.41 -4.43 -8.84
N LYS A 126 18.23 -5.30 -9.40
CA LYS A 126 18.13 -5.88 -10.75
C LYS A 126 18.40 -7.38 -10.63
N LYS A 127 18.06 -8.17 -11.63
CA LYS A 127 18.38 -9.60 -11.64
C LYS A 127 19.88 -9.81 -11.34
N GLY A 128 20.16 -10.61 -10.31
CA GLY A 128 21.51 -10.93 -9.85
C GLY A 128 22.19 -9.84 -9.02
N GLY A 129 21.49 -8.83 -8.51
CA GLY A 129 22.15 -7.87 -7.63
C GLY A 129 21.50 -6.50 -7.46
N ILE A 130 22.28 -5.57 -6.97
CA ILE A 130 21.88 -4.18 -6.71
C ILE A 130 21.88 -3.37 -8.01
N LYS A 131 20.93 -2.43 -8.11
CA LYS A 131 20.86 -1.45 -9.19
C LYS A 131 21.36 -0.10 -8.70
N LYS A 132 22.37 0.46 -9.42
CA LYS A 132 22.84 1.82 -9.16
C LYS A 132 21.72 2.83 -9.45
N GLN A 133 21.57 3.78 -8.55
CA GLN A 133 20.56 4.82 -8.62
C GLN A 133 21.10 6.11 -9.25
N GLY A 134 20.20 6.93 -9.80
CA GLY A 134 20.52 8.20 -10.44
C GLY A 134 19.30 9.12 -10.50
N LYS A 135 19.04 9.72 -11.68
CA LYS A 135 17.97 10.73 -11.89
C LYS A 135 16.63 10.39 -11.25
N LYS A 136 16.14 9.16 -11.41
CA LYS A 136 14.83 8.75 -10.84
C LYS A 136 14.79 8.84 -9.32
N LEU A 137 15.88 8.44 -8.65
CA LEU A 137 15.98 8.56 -7.20
C LEU A 137 16.06 10.02 -6.79
N LYS A 138 16.88 10.83 -7.48
CA LYS A 138 16.99 12.26 -7.23
C LYS A 138 15.63 12.96 -7.28
N GLU A 139 14.88 12.80 -8.36
CA GLU A 139 13.53 13.36 -8.52
C GLU A 139 12.56 12.93 -7.40
N ALA A 140 12.64 11.67 -6.98
CA ALA A 140 11.77 11.16 -5.92
C ALA A 140 12.16 11.69 -4.52
N LEU A 141 13.45 11.89 -4.24
CA LEU A 141 13.92 12.51 -3.00
C LEU A 141 13.55 14.01 -2.95
N GLU A 142 13.70 14.72 -4.07
CA GLU A 142 13.28 16.11 -4.20
C GLU A 142 11.78 16.26 -3.91
N PHE A 143 10.93 15.41 -4.51
CA PHE A 143 9.51 15.36 -4.20
C PHE A 143 9.24 15.06 -2.72
N TYR A 144 9.93 14.04 -2.16
CA TYR A 144 9.74 13.68 -0.75
C TYR A 144 10.08 14.82 0.19
N LYS A 145 11.14 15.58 -0.11
CA LYS A 145 11.50 16.78 0.65
C LYS A 145 10.42 17.87 0.59
N VAL A 146 9.80 18.07 -0.58
CA VAL A 146 8.69 19.05 -0.71
C VAL A 146 7.54 18.68 0.24
N ILE A 147 7.07 17.42 0.23
CA ILE A 147 5.97 17.02 1.10
C ILE A 147 6.37 16.99 2.58
N ALA A 148 7.62 16.67 2.89
CA ALA A 148 8.14 16.69 4.27
C ALA A 148 8.27 18.11 4.81
N LYS A 149 8.72 19.08 4.02
CA LYS A 149 8.79 20.51 4.40
C LYS A 149 7.41 21.16 4.54
N ALA A 150 6.39 20.61 3.85
CA ALA A 150 5.00 21.05 4.00
C ALA A 150 4.29 20.43 5.23
N SER A 151 4.98 19.55 5.96
CA SER A 151 4.50 18.83 7.15
C SER A 151 4.88 19.59 8.43
N PRO A 152 4.25 19.26 9.59
CA PRO A 152 4.73 19.73 10.88
C PRO A 152 6.20 19.34 11.12
N PRO A 153 6.97 20.12 11.89
CA PRO A 153 8.33 19.75 12.25
C PRO A 153 8.34 18.51 13.15
N GLY A 154 9.45 17.76 13.13
CA GLY A 154 9.72 16.64 14.01
C GLY A 154 9.62 15.27 13.34
N GLU A 155 9.50 14.24 14.17
CA GLU A 155 9.37 12.85 13.75
C GLU A 155 7.90 12.48 13.63
N LEU A 156 7.46 12.25 12.40
CA LEU A 156 6.07 11.96 12.07
C LEU A 156 5.91 10.51 11.62
N TYR A 157 4.93 9.84 12.19
CA TYR A 157 4.52 8.52 11.76
C TYR A 157 2.98 8.44 11.68
N TRP A 158 2.41 7.28 11.43
CA TRP A 158 1.00 7.13 11.09
C TRP A 158 0.02 7.76 12.11
N LYS A 159 0.32 7.74 13.42
CA LYS A 159 -0.57 8.31 14.46
C LYS A 159 -0.74 9.82 14.30
N GLN A 160 0.38 10.55 14.12
CA GLN A 160 0.34 12.01 13.92
C GLN A 160 -0.31 12.36 12.59
N SER A 161 0.01 11.62 11.51
CA SER A 161 -0.58 11.84 10.19
C SER A 161 -2.10 11.71 10.25
N ARG A 162 -2.60 10.63 10.86
CA ARG A 162 -4.02 10.39 11.07
C ARG A 162 -4.68 11.47 11.91
N ALA A 163 -4.11 11.79 13.08
CA ALA A 163 -4.68 12.77 13.99
C ALA A 163 -4.82 14.16 13.34
N LEU A 164 -3.82 14.59 12.56
CA LEU A 164 -3.86 15.86 11.85
C LEU A 164 -4.88 15.87 10.71
N TYR A 165 -5.04 14.76 10.01
CA TYR A 165 -6.06 14.61 8.98
C TYR A 165 -7.47 14.65 9.59
N PHE A 166 -7.71 13.94 10.68
CA PHE A 166 -8.99 13.91 11.40
C PHE A 166 -9.38 15.27 12.01
N ALA A 167 -8.40 16.06 12.38
CA ALA A 167 -8.60 17.43 12.86
C ALA A 167 -8.74 18.48 11.73
N GLY A 168 -8.73 18.07 10.45
CA GLY A 168 -8.78 18.98 9.31
C GLY A 168 -7.55 19.89 9.19
N LYS A 169 -6.42 19.49 9.75
CA LYS A 169 -5.16 20.26 9.77
C LYS A 169 -4.24 19.96 8.60
N THR A 170 -4.61 19.04 7.73
CA THR A 170 -3.90 18.72 6.49
C THR A 170 -4.88 18.22 5.42
N PRO A 171 -4.69 18.59 4.15
CA PRO A 171 -5.52 18.10 3.06
C PRO A 171 -5.10 16.72 2.56
N MET A 172 -3.88 16.26 2.87
CA MET A 172 -3.34 15.02 2.33
C MET A 172 -2.43 14.29 3.33
N ILE A 173 -2.54 12.96 3.32
CA ILE A 173 -1.60 12.02 3.95
C ILE A 173 -1.39 10.80 3.04
N ILE A 174 -0.37 10.00 3.30
CA ILE A 174 -0.29 8.63 2.78
C ILE A 174 -0.59 7.67 3.92
N TRP A 175 -1.58 6.78 3.74
CA TRP A 175 -1.97 5.81 4.75
C TRP A 175 -2.56 4.53 4.15
N SER A 176 -2.91 3.60 5.01
CA SER A 176 -3.57 2.34 4.68
C SER A 176 -5.10 2.47 4.75
N PRO A 177 -5.87 1.55 4.16
CA PRO A 177 -7.32 1.57 4.20
C PRO A 177 -7.91 1.29 5.59
N PHE A 178 -7.12 0.90 6.57
CA PHE A 178 -7.54 0.82 7.97
C PHE A 178 -8.06 2.15 8.54
N ILE A 179 -7.89 3.27 7.84
CA ILE A 179 -8.47 4.57 8.19
C ILE A 179 -9.97 4.67 7.83
N MET A 180 -10.51 3.78 6.99
CA MET A 180 -11.83 3.96 6.38
C MET A 180 -12.98 3.88 7.41
N ASP A 181 -12.92 2.97 8.36
CA ASP A 181 -13.89 2.88 9.44
C ASP A 181 -13.75 4.05 10.43
N GLU A 182 -12.52 4.48 10.68
CA GLU A 182 -12.21 5.60 11.57
C GLU A 182 -12.73 6.93 10.98
N LEU A 183 -12.54 7.17 9.68
CA LEU A 183 -13.09 8.35 8.97
C LEU A 183 -14.60 8.46 9.06
N ALA A 184 -15.28 7.32 9.16
CA ALA A 184 -16.74 7.24 9.26
C ALA A 184 -17.26 7.30 10.72
N GLY A 185 -16.39 7.57 11.70
CA GLY A 185 -16.77 7.65 13.11
C GLY A 185 -17.18 6.32 13.72
N LEU A 186 -16.69 5.18 13.23
CA LEU A 186 -17.06 3.86 13.70
C LEU A 186 -16.15 3.32 14.81
N ARG A 187 -15.13 4.10 15.22
CA ARG A 187 -14.12 3.70 16.20
C ARG A 187 -13.89 4.79 17.26
N ASP A 188 -14.26 4.54 18.52
CA ASP A 188 -14.14 5.50 19.62
C ASP A 188 -12.69 5.81 20.01
N SER A 189 -11.77 4.87 19.78
CA SER A 189 -10.33 5.08 20.07
C SER A 189 -9.62 6.00 19.06
N ALA A 190 -10.28 6.36 17.96
CA ALA A 190 -9.72 7.22 16.91
C ALA A 190 -10.82 7.98 16.16
N PRO A 191 -11.59 8.84 16.85
CA PRO A 191 -12.70 9.56 16.24
C PRO A 191 -12.22 10.68 15.33
N PRO A 192 -12.95 11.01 14.26
CA PRO A 192 -12.80 12.29 13.57
C PRO A 192 -13.05 13.46 14.53
N THR A 193 -12.27 14.53 14.36
CA THR A 193 -12.40 15.75 15.17
C THR A 193 -12.60 17.01 14.29
N ILE A 194 -13.06 16.78 13.06
CA ILE A 194 -13.35 17.86 12.11
C ILE A 194 -14.58 18.70 12.53
N ASN A 195 -15.48 18.09 13.27
CA ASN A 195 -16.66 18.71 13.87
C ASN A 195 -16.86 18.24 15.32
N SER A 196 -17.96 18.62 15.96
CA SER A 196 -18.26 18.28 17.36
C SER A 196 -18.84 16.87 17.55
N ASP A 197 -19.24 16.19 16.47
CA ASP A 197 -19.80 14.82 16.54
C ASP A 197 -18.73 13.80 16.13
N PRO A 198 -18.13 13.05 17.07
CA PRO A 198 -17.11 12.07 16.80
C PRO A 198 -17.62 10.83 16.04
N THR A 199 -18.93 10.67 15.92
CA THR A 199 -19.58 9.55 15.21
C THR A 199 -20.03 9.94 13.80
N SER A 200 -19.80 11.18 13.39
CA SER A 200 -20.22 11.71 12.10
C SER A 200 -19.43 11.07 10.95
N PRO A 201 -20.09 10.61 9.87
CA PRO A 201 -19.43 10.15 8.65
C PRO A 201 -18.96 11.30 7.72
N GLU A 202 -19.05 12.55 8.17
CA GLU A 202 -18.75 13.74 7.36
C GLU A 202 -17.35 13.67 6.76
N LEU A 203 -16.34 13.27 7.54
CA LEU A 203 -14.98 13.19 7.04
C LEU A 203 -14.82 12.08 5.99
N ALA A 204 -15.49 10.95 6.13
CA ALA A 204 -15.50 9.89 5.13
C ALA A 204 -16.07 10.39 3.80
N SER A 205 -17.21 11.10 3.81
CA SER A 205 -17.83 11.64 2.61
C SER A 205 -16.96 12.70 1.88
N LYS A 206 -16.10 13.40 2.61
CA LYS A 206 -15.16 14.41 2.10
C LYS A 206 -13.81 13.85 1.70
N THR A 207 -13.57 12.56 1.91
CA THR A 207 -12.27 11.91 1.66
C THR A 207 -12.26 11.16 0.33
N GLY A 208 -11.17 11.33 -0.44
CA GLY A 208 -10.85 10.55 -1.62
C GLY A 208 -9.57 9.72 -1.41
N PHE A 209 -9.41 8.69 -2.22
CA PHE A 209 -8.31 7.74 -2.12
C PHE A 209 -7.67 7.52 -3.50
N ILE A 210 -6.34 7.61 -3.58
CA ILE A 210 -5.56 7.33 -4.78
C ILE A 210 -4.55 6.24 -4.45
N THR A 211 -4.70 5.08 -5.06
CA THR A 211 -3.81 3.92 -4.86
C THR A 211 -2.62 3.90 -5.80
N ASN A 212 -2.76 4.52 -6.98
CA ASN A 212 -1.71 4.62 -7.98
C ASN A 212 -1.45 6.09 -8.31
N PHE A 213 -0.24 6.56 -8.12
CA PHE A 213 0.19 7.89 -8.53
C PHE A 213 1.54 7.83 -9.25
N SER A 214 1.84 8.84 -10.06
CA SER A 214 2.99 8.84 -10.96
C SER A 214 4.02 9.91 -10.62
N GLY A 215 5.29 9.58 -10.86
CA GLY A 215 6.39 10.56 -10.89
C GLY A 215 6.76 10.96 -12.32
N PRO A 216 7.64 11.99 -12.47
CA PRO A 216 8.05 12.49 -13.78
C PRO A 216 8.73 11.45 -14.66
N SER A 217 9.48 10.51 -14.07
CA SER A 217 10.20 9.45 -14.77
C SER A 217 9.42 8.13 -14.92
N ASN A 218 8.16 8.07 -14.44
CA ASN A 218 7.25 6.92 -14.59
C ASN A 218 5.80 7.38 -14.73
N LYS A 219 5.37 7.66 -15.95
CA LYS A 219 4.02 8.16 -16.23
C LYS A 219 2.90 7.16 -15.95
N LYS A 220 3.19 5.86 -15.85
CA LYS A 220 2.23 4.83 -15.46
C LYS A 220 1.99 4.80 -13.96
N GLY A 221 2.88 5.42 -13.18
CA GLY A 221 2.82 5.37 -11.73
C GLY A 221 3.10 3.97 -11.17
N ALA A 222 2.77 3.83 -9.90
CA ALA A 222 2.79 2.54 -9.21
C ALA A 222 1.76 2.53 -8.07
N ALA A 223 1.22 1.35 -7.81
CA ALA A 223 0.55 1.03 -6.56
C ALA A 223 1.49 0.17 -5.70
N TRP A 224 1.39 0.34 -4.39
CA TRP A 224 2.09 -0.45 -3.39
C TRP A 224 1.07 -1.26 -2.60
N ALA A 225 1.31 -2.55 -2.40
CA ALA A 225 0.41 -3.38 -1.61
C ALA A 225 1.16 -4.31 -0.65
N ASP A 226 0.50 -4.64 0.45
CA ASP A 226 0.82 -5.77 1.30
C ASP A 226 -0.23 -6.86 1.09
N VAL A 227 0.20 -8.02 0.59
CA VAL A 227 -0.66 -9.16 0.26
C VAL A 227 -0.27 -10.34 1.13
N ARG A 228 -1.26 -11.06 1.63
CA ARG A 228 -1.09 -12.30 2.36
C ARG A 228 -1.44 -13.50 1.50
N TYR A 229 -0.80 -14.61 1.80
CA TYR A 229 -0.84 -15.81 0.99
C TYR A 229 -1.03 -17.04 1.85
N PHE A 230 -1.83 -17.99 1.38
CA PHE A 230 -1.74 -19.37 1.81
C PHE A 230 -0.58 -20.05 1.07
N GLY A 231 0.20 -20.84 1.80
CA GLY A 231 1.26 -21.68 1.24
C GLY A 231 1.13 -23.11 1.72
N ILE A 232 1.05 -24.05 0.80
CA ILE A 232 1.19 -25.47 1.08
C ILE A 232 2.68 -25.73 1.25
N THR A 233 3.09 -26.31 2.38
CA THR A 233 4.47 -26.69 2.64
C THR A 233 4.79 -28.05 2.03
N ALA A 234 6.05 -28.32 1.72
CA ALA A 234 6.48 -29.57 1.08
C ALA A 234 6.26 -30.83 1.95
N ASP A 235 6.09 -30.63 3.27
CA ASP A 235 5.81 -31.70 4.25
C ASP A 235 4.33 -31.82 4.64
N ALA A 236 3.44 -31.00 4.03
CA ALA A 236 2.01 -31.06 4.32
C ALA A 236 1.34 -32.26 3.65
N ASP A 237 0.20 -32.70 4.21
CA ASP A 237 -0.77 -33.45 3.42
C ASP A 237 -1.32 -32.52 2.32
N THR A 238 -0.88 -32.80 1.09
CA THR A 238 -1.11 -31.90 -0.04
C THR A 238 -2.59 -31.87 -0.43
N ASP A 239 -3.30 -32.99 -0.36
CA ASP A 239 -4.70 -33.08 -0.76
C ASP A 239 -5.61 -32.37 0.23
N GLU A 240 -5.42 -32.59 1.52
CA GLU A 240 -6.15 -31.87 2.57
C GLU A 240 -5.88 -30.36 2.55
N ALA A 241 -4.61 -29.98 2.36
CA ALA A 241 -4.23 -28.57 2.26
C ALA A 241 -4.85 -27.88 1.02
N LYS A 242 -4.89 -28.56 -0.13
CA LYS A 242 -5.57 -28.08 -1.33
C LYS A 242 -7.07 -27.89 -1.09
N GLN A 243 -7.74 -28.87 -0.50
CA GLN A 243 -9.18 -28.80 -0.20
C GLN A 243 -9.49 -27.63 0.74
N PHE A 244 -8.70 -27.45 1.81
CA PHE A 244 -8.88 -26.34 2.74
C PHE A 244 -8.72 -24.97 2.03
N ILE A 245 -7.69 -24.80 1.21
CA ILE A 245 -7.45 -23.54 0.51
C ILE A 245 -8.55 -23.29 -0.54
N MET A 246 -8.95 -24.33 -1.27
CA MET A 246 -10.05 -24.23 -2.25
C MET A 246 -11.34 -23.73 -1.56
N TYR A 247 -11.73 -24.37 -0.46
CA TYR A 247 -12.89 -23.93 0.33
C TYR A 247 -12.73 -22.49 0.85
N SER A 248 -11.57 -22.17 1.45
CA SER A 248 -11.31 -20.84 2.02
C SER A 248 -11.29 -19.73 0.99
N MET A 249 -11.00 -20.04 -0.28
CA MET A 249 -10.92 -19.09 -1.38
C MET A 249 -12.18 -19.06 -2.26
N ASP A 250 -13.18 -19.90 -1.97
CA ASP A 250 -14.44 -19.96 -2.69
C ASP A 250 -15.64 -19.80 -1.73
N GLU A 251 -16.26 -20.88 -1.27
CA GLU A 251 -17.44 -20.84 -0.39
C GLU A 251 -17.16 -20.08 0.93
N GLY A 252 -15.99 -20.29 1.53
CA GLY A 252 -15.54 -19.65 2.78
C GLY A 252 -14.93 -18.26 2.59
N TYR A 253 -14.80 -17.76 1.37
CA TYR A 253 -13.94 -16.60 1.12
C TYR A 253 -14.48 -15.31 1.75
N THR A 254 -15.77 -15.06 1.66
CA THR A 254 -16.40 -13.90 2.29
C THR A 254 -16.21 -13.91 3.82
N SER A 255 -16.30 -15.10 4.45
CA SER A 255 -16.01 -15.25 5.89
C SER A 255 -14.55 -14.96 6.23
N THR A 256 -13.62 -15.39 5.38
CA THR A 256 -12.17 -15.08 5.53
C THR A 256 -11.92 -13.57 5.49
N LEU A 257 -12.61 -12.84 4.61
CA LEU A 257 -12.48 -11.39 4.47
C LEU A 257 -13.18 -10.61 5.59
N SER A 258 -14.17 -11.21 6.28
CA SER A 258 -14.98 -10.52 7.29
C SER A 258 -14.24 -10.12 8.57
N ILE A 259 -13.02 -10.62 8.77
CA ILE A 259 -12.16 -10.25 9.90
C ILE A 259 -11.40 -8.98 9.57
N ALA A 260 -11.93 -7.81 9.84
CA ALA A 260 -11.38 -6.50 9.46
C ALA A 260 -11.39 -6.25 7.93
N PRO A 261 -12.58 -6.13 7.31
CA PRO A 261 -12.69 -6.00 5.85
C PRO A 261 -11.97 -4.78 5.28
N GLU A 262 -11.86 -3.70 6.05
CA GLU A 262 -11.13 -2.47 5.70
C GLU A 262 -9.63 -2.71 5.45
N GLY A 263 -9.07 -3.78 5.95
CA GLY A 263 -7.67 -4.19 5.74
C GLY A 263 -7.49 -5.49 4.95
N LYS A 264 -8.58 -6.09 4.48
CA LYS A 264 -8.59 -7.37 3.77
C LYS A 264 -9.37 -7.26 2.46
N PHE A 265 -8.79 -6.62 1.48
CA PHE A 265 -9.40 -6.52 0.16
C PHE A 265 -9.38 -7.86 -0.57
N PRO A 266 -10.44 -8.20 -1.31
CA PRO A 266 -10.50 -9.43 -2.08
C PRO A 266 -9.46 -9.39 -3.21
N VAL A 267 -8.45 -10.24 -3.13
CA VAL A 267 -7.51 -10.44 -4.25
C VAL A 267 -8.10 -11.34 -5.33
N ARG A 268 -9.04 -12.22 -4.95
CA ARG A 268 -9.92 -12.95 -5.87
C ARG A 268 -11.22 -12.16 -6.02
N ARG A 269 -11.54 -11.69 -7.22
CA ARG A 269 -12.66 -10.75 -7.48
C ARG A 269 -14.01 -11.45 -7.48
N GLY A 270 -14.04 -12.66 -8.00
CA GLY A 270 -15.25 -13.44 -8.17
C GLY A 270 -14.95 -14.86 -8.61
N ASN A 271 -15.89 -15.48 -9.27
CA ASN A 271 -15.80 -16.84 -9.82
C ASN A 271 -16.23 -16.85 -11.30
N SER A 272 -16.31 -18.03 -11.90
CA SER A 272 -16.69 -18.19 -13.32
C SER A 272 -18.11 -17.73 -13.66
N SER A 273 -19.02 -17.72 -12.69
CA SER A 273 -20.43 -17.31 -12.88
C SER A 273 -20.66 -15.81 -12.62
N ASP A 274 -19.93 -15.20 -11.68
CA ASP A 274 -19.93 -13.75 -11.43
C ASP A 274 -18.49 -13.29 -11.16
N PRO A 275 -17.83 -12.61 -12.12
CA PRO A 275 -16.45 -12.13 -11.97
C PRO A 275 -16.24 -11.11 -10.85
N GLU A 276 -17.30 -10.54 -10.28
CA GLU A 276 -17.26 -9.55 -9.21
C GLU A 276 -17.89 -10.03 -7.89
N ALA A 277 -18.29 -11.30 -7.80
CA ALA A 277 -19.04 -11.84 -6.68
C ALA A 277 -18.41 -11.52 -5.31
N PHE A 278 -17.09 -11.71 -5.18
CA PHE A 278 -16.40 -11.50 -3.92
C PHE A 278 -16.16 -10.02 -3.63
N THR A 279 -15.95 -9.18 -4.62
CA THR A 279 -15.86 -7.72 -4.44
C THR A 279 -17.21 -7.15 -3.97
N LYS A 280 -18.31 -7.58 -4.58
CA LYS A 280 -19.67 -7.19 -4.17
C LYS A 280 -20.01 -7.68 -2.76
N ALA A 281 -19.67 -8.93 -2.43
CA ALA A 281 -19.90 -9.48 -1.10
C ALA A 281 -19.05 -8.75 -0.04
N TRP A 282 -17.77 -8.51 -0.33
CA TRP A 282 -16.86 -7.79 0.57
C TRP A 282 -17.32 -6.37 0.86
N SER A 283 -17.79 -5.61 -0.12
CA SER A 283 -18.24 -4.23 0.09
C SER A 283 -19.42 -4.11 1.06
N LYS A 284 -20.19 -5.20 1.22
CA LYS A 284 -21.33 -5.29 2.15
C LYS A 284 -20.93 -5.81 3.54
N LEU A 285 -19.68 -6.19 3.77
CA LEU A 285 -19.22 -6.63 5.07
C LEU A 285 -19.15 -5.43 6.03
N PRO A 286 -19.60 -5.61 7.29
CA PRO A 286 -19.54 -4.55 8.28
C PRO A 286 -18.10 -4.27 8.70
N VAL A 287 -17.69 -3.01 8.60
CA VAL A 287 -16.43 -2.48 9.15
C VAL A 287 -16.68 -1.74 10.45
N GLY A 288 -15.60 -1.44 11.18
CA GLY A 288 -15.65 -0.71 12.44
C GLY A 288 -15.49 -1.61 13.67
N VAL A 289 -15.36 -0.97 14.83
CA VAL A 289 -15.14 -1.65 16.12
C VAL A 289 -16.30 -1.39 17.07
N ASP A 290 -16.53 -0.15 17.47
CA ASP A 290 -17.58 0.22 18.43
C ASP A 290 -18.95 0.35 17.77
N ARG A 291 -18.98 0.81 16.54
CA ARG A 291 -20.13 0.85 15.63
C ARG A 291 -19.77 0.15 14.35
N LYS A 292 -20.76 -0.39 13.65
CA LYS A 292 -20.53 -1.15 12.41
C LYS A 292 -21.45 -0.68 11.30
N ALA A 293 -20.87 -0.54 10.11
CA ALA A 293 -21.61 -0.28 8.88
C ALA A 293 -20.86 -0.93 7.68
N PRO A 294 -21.58 -1.34 6.62
CA PRO A 294 -20.95 -1.81 5.39
C PRO A 294 -20.16 -0.69 4.70
N LEU A 295 -19.04 -1.04 4.06
CA LEU A 295 -18.28 -0.08 3.24
C LEU A 295 -19.13 0.56 2.14
N SER A 296 -20.05 -0.21 1.55
CA SER A 296 -20.99 0.26 0.53
C SER A 296 -21.98 1.33 1.01
N ASP A 297 -22.21 1.45 2.32
CA ASP A 297 -23.06 2.49 2.90
C ASP A 297 -22.26 3.77 3.24
N LEU A 298 -20.94 3.66 3.30
CA LEU A 298 -20.02 4.74 3.72
C LEU A 298 -19.34 5.43 2.55
N TYR A 299 -19.13 4.69 1.45
CA TYR A 299 -18.34 5.15 0.30
C TYR A 299 -19.02 4.83 -1.01
N ASP A 300 -18.91 5.74 -1.97
CA ASP A 300 -19.43 5.54 -3.31
C ASP A 300 -18.80 4.31 -4.00
N PRO A 301 -19.55 3.62 -4.88
CA PRO A 301 -19.04 2.45 -5.62
C PRO A 301 -17.73 2.70 -6.36
N ASP A 302 -17.54 3.90 -6.93
CA ASP A 302 -16.31 4.27 -7.63
C ASP A 302 -15.10 4.33 -6.69
N VAL A 303 -15.30 4.78 -5.44
CA VAL A 303 -14.25 4.77 -4.41
C VAL A 303 -13.85 3.32 -4.10
N ILE A 304 -14.85 2.46 -3.85
CA ILE A 304 -14.64 1.04 -3.55
C ILE A 304 -13.89 0.35 -4.70
N ASN A 305 -14.33 0.55 -5.93
CA ASN A 305 -13.72 -0.05 -7.11
C ASN A 305 -12.25 0.43 -7.29
N ASN A 306 -11.99 1.72 -7.10
CA ASN A 306 -10.65 2.28 -7.25
C ASN A 306 -9.65 1.73 -6.22
N ILE A 307 -10.06 1.59 -4.95
CA ILE A 307 -9.16 1.05 -3.92
C ILE A 307 -8.86 -0.43 -4.15
N VAL A 308 -9.85 -1.20 -4.60
CA VAL A 308 -9.67 -2.61 -4.92
C VAL A 308 -8.81 -2.77 -6.18
N ALA A 309 -9.00 -1.95 -7.21
CA ALA A 309 -8.21 -1.97 -8.46
C ALA A 309 -6.72 -1.67 -8.23
N GLY A 310 -6.35 -1.03 -7.12
CA GLY A 310 -4.95 -0.84 -6.76
C GLY A 310 -4.15 -2.15 -6.67
N LEU A 311 -4.79 -3.26 -6.31
CA LEU A 311 -4.17 -4.59 -6.27
C LEU A 311 -3.79 -5.13 -7.67
N ASP A 312 -4.40 -4.61 -8.74
CA ASP A 312 -4.15 -5.08 -10.11
C ASP A 312 -2.78 -4.62 -10.62
N THR A 313 -2.36 -3.44 -10.19
CA THR A 313 -1.07 -2.82 -10.57
C THR A 313 -0.03 -2.82 -9.47
N ALA A 314 -0.35 -3.38 -8.30
CA ALA A 314 0.52 -3.42 -7.15
C ALA A 314 1.87 -4.10 -7.44
N ASN A 315 2.92 -3.51 -6.91
CA ASN A 315 4.28 -4.02 -7.04
C ASN A 315 5.11 -3.70 -5.78
N ARG A 316 6.17 -4.45 -5.59
CA ARG A 316 7.16 -4.27 -4.52
C ARG A 316 8.57 -4.39 -5.09
N TRP A 317 9.55 -3.78 -4.44
CA TRP A 317 10.95 -3.94 -4.84
C TRP A 317 11.38 -5.40 -4.79
N GLY A 318 12.10 -5.82 -5.84
CA GLY A 318 12.69 -7.16 -5.94
C GLY A 318 11.74 -8.25 -6.45
N VAL A 319 10.45 -7.99 -6.54
CA VAL A 319 9.47 -9.00 -7.01
C VAL A 319 9.72 -9.36 -8.47
N LYS A 320 9.70 -8.37 -9.36
CA LYS A 320 9.89 -8.59 -10.81
C LYS A 320 11.27 -9.12 -11.17
N GLU A 321 12.25 -8.81 -10.35
CA GLU A 321 13.65 -9.16 -10.55
C GLU A 321 14.01 -10.53 -9.94
N GLY A 322 13.13 -11.14 -9.13
CA GLY A 322 13.42 -12.33 -8.35
C GLY A 322 14.45 -12.09 -7.23
N GLU A 323 14.46 -10.87 -6.68
CA GLU A 323 15.44 -10.39 -5.68
C GLU A 323 14.76 -9.87 -4.40
N LEU A 324 13.58 -10.40 -4.07
CA LEU A 324 12.80 -9.94 -2.92
C LEU A 324 13.57 -10.08 -1.60
N SER A 325 14.29 -11.18 -1.41
CA SER A 325 15.12 -11.40 -0.21
C SER A 325 16.16 -10.29 -0.04
N ARG A 326 16.82 -9.87 -1.13
CA ARG A 326 17.80 -8.78 -1.14
C ARG A 326 17.12 -7.43 -0.86
N ALA A 327 16.03 -7.14 -1.55
CA ALA A 327 15.25 -5.91 -1.33
C ALA A 327 14.74 -5.81 0.11
N SER A 328 14.27 -6.92 0.68
CA SER A 328 13.80 -6.98 2.08
C SER A 328 14.92 -6.68 3.09
N LYS A 329 16.16 -7.15 2.84
CA LYS A 329 17.32 -6.80 3.69
C LYS A 329 17.62 -5.29 3.63
N VAL A 330 17.55 -4.68 2.44
CA VAL A 330 17.71 -3.23 2.27
C VAL A 330 16.64 -2.47 3.03
N ILE A 331 15.36 -2.83 2.88
CA ILE A 331 14.25 -2.19 3.58
C ILE A 331 14.43 -2.29 5.10
N LYS A 332 14.71 -3.48 5.62
CA LYS A 332 14.91 -3.74 7.06
C LYS A 332 16.09 -2.95 7.65
N SER A 333 17.08 -2.61 6.85
CA SER A 333 18.25 -1.82 7.31
C SER A 333 17.92 -0.35 7.56
N GLN A 334 16.82 0.17 7.01
CA GLN A 334 16.32 1.55 7.14
C GLN A 334 17.33 2.67 6.79
N PHE A 335 18.44 2.36 6.11
CA PHE A 335 19.41 3.39 5.78
C PHE A 335 18.87 4.41 4.78
N ILE A 336 17.95 4.00 3.88
CA ILE A 336 17.29 4.91 2.95
C ILE A 336 16.49 5.95 3.73
N ASN A 337 15.75 5.55 4.78
CA ASN A 337 15.01 6.45 5.64
C ASN A 337 15.95 7.48 6.29
N ARG A 338 17.05 7.01 6.90
CA ARG A 338 18.01 7.88 7.60
C ARG A 338 18.70 8.87 6.65
N ILE A 339 19.13 8.41 5.46
CA ILE A 339 19.76 9.31 4.48
C ILE A 339 18.74 10.32 3.94
N THR A 340 17.50 9.87 3.66
CA THR A 340 16.41 10.77 3.24
C THR A 340 16.14 11.82 4.32
N ARG A 341 16.20 11.46 5.60
CA ARG A 341 16.03 12.40 6.70
C ARG A 341 17.13 13.46 6.74
N LEU A 342 18.41 13.07 6.56
CA LEU A 342 19.53 14.03 6.48
C LEU A 342 19.29 15.05 5.35
N TYR A 343 18.78 14.60 4.20
CA TYR A 343 18.45 15.47 3.08
C TYR A 343 17.24 16.39 3.38
N ILE A 344 16.21 15.89 4.06
CA ILE A 344 15.07 16.71 4.50
C ILE A 344 15.52 17.81 5.46
N ASP A 345 16.45 17.51 6.36
CA ASP A 345 16.96 18.42 7.40
C ASP A 345 18.05 19.37 6.87
N ASP A 346 18.29 19.42 5.55
CA ASP A 346 19.30 20.26 4.89
C ASP A 346 20.76 19.99 5.35
N GLN A 347 21.03 18.80 5.91
CA GLN A 347 22.38 18.40 6.33
C GLN A 347 23.26 17.91 5.18
N ILE A 348 22.64 17.45 4.12
CA ILE A 348 23.27 17.02 2.86
C ILE A 348 22.45 17.53 1.68
N ASP A 349 23.07 17.66 0.51
CA ASP A 349 22.36 17.92 -0.73
C ASP A 349 21.78 16.63 -1.35
N VAL A 350 21.02 16.77 -2.45
CA VAL A 350 20.37 15.63 -3.08
C VAL A 350 21.36 14.70 -3.79
N ASP A 351 22.44 15.22 -4.33
CA ASP A 351 23.45 14.43 -5.02
C ASP A 351 24.28 13.62 -4.01
N GLU A 352 24.62 14.23 -2.86
CA GLU A 352 25.22 13.53 -1.72
C GLU A 352 24.28 12.43 -1.19
N ALA A 353 22.99 12.69 -1.07
CA ALA A 353 22.01 11.68 -0.64
C ALA A 353 21.98 10.48 -1.61
N VAL A 354 21.96 10.72 -2.93
CA VAL A 354 21.99 9.67 -3.95
C VAL A 354 23.29 8.86 -3.86
N ASP A 355 24.43 9.52 -3.67
CA ASP A 355 25.74 8.86 -3.55
C ASP A 355 25.82 8.02 -2.26
N MET A 356 25.36 8.52 -1.13
CA MET A 356 25.32 7.79 0.13
C MET A 356 24.41 6.55 0.04
N ILE A 357 23.24 6.68 -0.63
CA ILE A 357 22.34 5.55 -0.88
C ILE A 357 23.04 4.52 -1.76
N ASN A 358 23.70 4.91 -2.84
CA ASN A 358 24.44 3.99 -3.72
C ASN A 358 25.56 3.25 -3.00
N LYS A 359 26.36 3.94 -2.17
CA LYS A 359 27.42 3.35 -1.34
C LYS A 359 26.86 2.33 -0.35
N SER A 360 25.71 2.65 0.25
CA SER A 360 25.04 1.75 1.21
C SER A 360 24.43 0.54 0.51
N LEU A 361 23.77 0.73 -0.64
CA LEU A 361 23.22 -0.36 -1.47
C LEU A 361 24.32 -1.35 -1.90
N ALA A 362 25.51 -0.87 -2.23
CA ALA A 362 26.62 -1.72 -2.67
C ALA A 362 27.07 -2.77 -1.63
N LYS A 363 26.70 -2.61 -0.37
CA LYS A 363 26.97 -3.58 0.71
C LYS A 363 26.02 -4.80 0.68
N PHE A 364 24.95 -4.76 -0.10
CA PHE A 364 23.96 -5.83 -0.25
C PHE A 364 24.14 -6.66 -1.53
N LYS A 365 25.38 -6.90 -1.92
CA LYS A 365 25.73 -7.72 -3.10
C LYS A 365 25.32 -9.18 -2.95
#